data_4b700b37ef8ba5b351e12422e657be7a
#
_entry.id   4b700b37ef8ba5b351e12422e657be7a
#
_cell.length_a   1.000
_cell.length_b   1.000
_cell.length_c   1.000
_cell.angle_alpha   90.00
_cell.angle_beta   90.00
_cell.angle_gamma   90.00
#
_symmetry.space_group_name_H-M   'P 1'
#
loop_
_entity.id
_entity.type
_entity.pdbx_description
1 polymer ?
#
loop_
_entity_poly.entity_id
_entity_poly.type
_entity_poly.pdbx_seq_one_letter_code
_entity_poly.pdbx_strand_id
1 'polypeptide(L)'
;MNPNNFPFSIWAKLLRETISKKNEELMKPSPTGGIEELRIAIANHLKSFRGMLVDPNQIVIGAGTEYLYGLLIQLLGNDKTYCTENPGYKKLVQIYAQNKINCSFADMDLKGITIEGL
;
A
#
# COMPACT_ATOMS: atom_id res chain seq x y z
N MET A 1 15.43 -0.33 8.79
CA MET A 1 16.10 -0.32 7.47
C MET A 1 17.53 0.21 7.69
N ASN A 2 18.56 -0.46 7.22
CA ASN A 2 19.92 0.05 7.37
C ASN A 2 20.15 1.19 6.37
N PRO A 3 20.44 2.43 6.81
CA PRO A 3 20.61 3.58 5.91
C PRO A 3 21.74 3.40 4.88
N ASN A 4 22.70 2.53 5.17
CA ASN A 4 23.82 2.24 4.26
C ASN A 4 23.40 1.43 3.02
N ASN A 5 22.22 0.82 3.01
CA ASN A 5 21.75 0.00 1.90
C ASN A 5 20.84 0.77 0.93
N PHE A 6 20.56 2.05 1.19
CA PHE A 6 19.73 2.84 0.29
C PHE A 6 20.59 3.58 -0.75
N PRO A 7 20.32 3.40 -2.05
CA PRO A 7 21.13 3.98 -3.12
C PRO A 7 20.82 5.46 -3.34
N PHE A 8 21.18 6.33 -2.40
CA PHE A 8 20.88 7.76 -2.42
C PHE A 8 21.30 8.50 -3.69
N SER A 9 22.47 8.14 -4.27
CA SER A 9 22.96 8.75 -5.49
C SER A 9 22.06 8.48 -6.70
N ILE A 10 21.59 7.24 -6.82
CA ILE A 10 20.65 6.82 -7.89
C ILE A 10 19.32 7.53 -7.69
N TRP A 11 18.80 7.52 -6.46
CA TRP A 11 17.55 8.17 -6.11
C TRP A 11 17.57 9.68 -6.40
N ALA A 12 18.64 10.38 -6.00
CA ALA A 12 18.81 11.80 -6.25
C ALA A 12 18.92 12.13 -7.75
N LYS A 13 19.54 11.24 -8.54
CA LYS A 13 19.61 11.37 -9.99
C LYS A 13 18.21 11.24 -10.61
N LEU A 14 17.45 10.20 -10.26
CA LEU A 14 16.10 9.97 -10.76
C LEU A 14 15.16 11.12 -10.42
N LEU A 15 15.22 11.65 -9.19
CA LEU A 15 14.43 12.82 -8.78
C LEU A 15 14.72 14.04 -9.67
N ARG A 16 16.00 14.37 -9.87
CA ARG A 16 16.39 15.51 -10.70
C ARG A 16 15.93 15.35 -12.14
N GLU A 17 16.08 14.16 -12.71
CA GLU A 17 15.64 13.86 -14.07
C GLU A 17 14.10 13.99 -14.20
N THR A 18 13.35 13.49 -13.23
CA THR A 18 11.89 13.56 -13.23
C THR A 18 11.40 14.99 -13.11
N ILE A 19 11.95 15.77 -12.18
CA ILE A 19 11.59 17.17 -11.98
C ILE A 19 11.91 17.98 -13.24
N SER A 20 13.08 17.74 -13.86
CA SER A 20 13.47 18.47 -15.06
C SER A 20 12.61 18.17 -16.29
N LYS A 21 12.17 16.90 -16.44
CA LYS A 21 11.42 16.45 -17.63
C LYS A 21 9.91 16.64 -17.49
N LYS A 22 9.39 16.62 -16.25
CA LYS A 22 7.94 16.59 -15.97
C LYS A 22 7.47 17.73 -15.07
N ASN A 23 8.17 18.84 -15.04
CA ASN A 23 7.86 19.98 -14.17
C ASN A 23 6.41 20.46 -14.29
N GLU A 24 5.89 20.62 -15.51
CA GLU A 24 4.51 21.06 -15.74
C GLU A 24 3.47 20.02 -15.30
N GLU A 25 3.75 18.71 -15.51
CA GLU A 25 2.87 17.63 -15.10
C GLU A 25 2.82 17.50 -13.56
N LEU A 26 3.96 17.68 -12.90
CA LEU A 26 4.07 17.61 -11.45
C LEU A 26 3.31 18.72 -10.72
N MET A 27 3.02 19.83 -11.40
CA MET A 27 2.22 20.93 -10.86
C MET A 27 0.70 20.72 -11.01
N LYS A 28 0.27 19.70 -11.75
CA LYS A 28 -1.15 19.37 -11.89
C LYS A 28 -1.63 18.53 -10.73
N PRO A 29 -2.90 18.66 -10.31
CA PRO A 29 -3.49 17.75 -9.33
C PRO A 29 -3.38 16.30 -9.81
N SER A 30 -2.98 15.40 -8.90
CA SER A 30 -2.96 13.97 -9.22
C SER A 30 -4.38 13.44 -9.45
N PRO A 31 -4.58 12.54 -10.44
CA PRO A 31 -5.86 11.87 -10.63
C PRO A 31 -6.27 11.09 -9.37
N THR A 32 -7.60 10.96 -9.16
CA THR A 32 -8.15 10.08 -8.14
C THR A 32 -7.64 8.65 -8.36
N GLY A 33 -6.99 8.06 -7.41
CA GLY A 33 -6.37 6.73 -7.55
C GLY A 33 -4.90 6.77 -7.99
N GLY A 34 -4.33 7.95 -8.27
CA GLY A 34 -2.90 8.13 -8.53
C GLY A 34 -2.52 8.19 -10.00
N ILE A 35 -1.29 8.58 -10.24
CA ILE A 35 -0.72 8.79 -11.58
C ILE A 35 -0.68 7.47 -12.35
N GLU A 36 -1.15 7.50 -13.62
CA GLU A 36 -1.30 6.31 -14.45
C GLU A 36 0.04 5.59 -14.69
N GLU A 37 1.11 6.31 -14.99
CA GLU A 37 2.42 5.73 -15.23
C GLU A 37 2.94 4.96 -14.01
N LEU A 38 2.66 5.43 -12.79
CA LEU A 38 3.04 4.72 -11.58
C LEU A 38 2.19 3.45 -11.39
N ARG A 39 0.89 3.50 -11.68
CA ARG A 39 0.01 2.33 -11.64
C ARG A 39 0.43 1.26 -12.64
N ILE A 40 0.78 1.66 -13.87
CA ILE A 40 1.34 0.77 -14.90
C ILE A 40 2.67 0.16 -14.44
N ALA A 41 3.57 0.95 -13.86
CA ALA A 41 4.85 0.46 -13.35
C ALA A 41 4.66 -0.56 -12.21
N ILE A 42 3.70 -0.34 -11.30
CA ILE A 42 3.34 -1.28 -10.23
C ILE A 42 2.76 -2.56 -10.83
N ALA A 43 1.84 -2.50 -11.79
CA ALA A 43 1.27 -3.68 -12.45
C ALA A 43 2.35 -4.54 -13.12
N ASN A 44 3.28 -3.90 -13.83
CA ASN A 44 4.42 -4.59 -14.46
C ASN A 44 5.35 -5.23 -13.42
N HIS A 45 5.61 -4.54 -12.32
CA HIS A 45 6.40 -5.08 -11.21
C HIS A 45 5.73 -6.31 -10.59
N LEU A 46 4.44 -6.25 -10.29
CA LEU A 46 3.67 -7.38 -9.75
C LEU A 46 3.68 -8.57 -10.70
N LYS A 47 3.52 -8.33 -12.00
CA LYS A 47 3.63 -9.38 -13.02
C LYS A 47 5.01 -10.04 -13.01
N SER A 48 6.08 -9.25 -13.02
CA SER A 48 7.45 -9.78 -13.14
C SER A 48 7.95 -10.48 -11.87
N PHE A 49 7.60 -9.97 -10.68
CA PHE A 49 8.15 -10.47 -9.41
C PHE A 49 7.21 -11.41 -8.65
N ARG A 50 5.90 -11.33 -8.90
CA ARG A 50 4.88 -12.12 -8.19
C ARG A 50 4.02 -12.97 -9.09
N GLY A 51 4.16 -12.86 -10.43
CA GLY A 51 3.29 -13.54 -11.38
C GLY A 51 1.83 -13.05 -11.35
N MET A 52 1.57 -11.92 -10.71
CA MET A 52 0.22 -11.37 -10.56
C MET A 52 -0.14 -10.52 -11.78
N LEU A 53 -1.21 -10.90 -12.48
CA LEU A 53 -1.78 -10.12 -13.58
C LEU A 53 -2.83 -9.16 -13.00
N VAL A 54 -2.49 -7.89 -12.94
CA VAL A 54 -3.35 -6.83 -12.37
C VAL A 54 -3.53 -5.74 -13.43
N ASP A 55 -4.77 -5.30 -13.66
CA ASP A 55 -5.03 -4.12 -14.49
C ASP A 55 -4.59 -2.86 -13.72
N PRO A 56 -3.88 -1.89 -14.36
CA PRO A 56 -3.53 -0.64 -13.71
C PRO A 56 -4.72 0.12 -13.09
N ASN A 57 -5.93 -0.07 -13.61
CA ASN A 57 -7.15 0.54 -13.06
C ASN A 57 -7.64 -0.14 -11.76
N GLN A 58 -7.11 -1.30 -11.41
CA GLN A 58 -7.36 -1.95 -10.12
C GLN A 58 -6.38 -1.50 -9.03
N ILE A 59 -5.45 -0.60 -9.36
CA ILE A 59 -4.42 -0.09 -8.45
C ILE A 59 -4.79 1.31 -7.99
N VAL A 60 -4.87 1.51 -6.69
CA VAL A 60 -5.08 2.81 -6.05
C VAL A 60 -3.83 3.21 -5.28
N ILE A 61 -3.33 4.41 -5.55
CA ILE A 61 -2.19 5.00 -4.86
C ILE A 61 -2.71 6.06 -3.90
N GLY A 62 -2.34 5.92 -2.63
CA GLY A 62 -2.80 6.83 -1.58
C GLY A 62 -1.66 7.36 -0.71
N ALA A 63 -1.98 8.38 0.08
CA ALA A 63 -1.03 9.07 0.97
C ALA A 63 -0.75 8.26 2.25
N GLY A 64 -0.21 7.07 2.08
CA GLY A 64 0.20 6.20 3.18
C GLY A 64 -0.85 5.17 3.59
N THR A 65 -0.40 4.24 4.44
CA THR A 65 -1.15 3.05 4.84
C THR A 65 -2.46 3.39 5.56
N GLU A 66 -2.45 4.39 6.43
CA GLU A 66 -3.64 4.80 7.19
C GLU A 66 -4.77 5.26 6.27
N TYR A 67 -4.45 6.08 5.27
CA TYR A 67 -5.40 6.53 4.26
C TYR A 67 -5.97 5.35 3.47
N LEU A 68 -5.11 4.42 3.02
CA LEU A 68 -5.54 3.25 2.25
C LEU A 68 -6.43 2.30 3.06
N TYR A 69 -6.13 2.07 4.34
CA TYR A 69 -7.02 1.30 5.21
C TYR A 69 -8.35 1.99 5.46
N GLY A 70 -8.35 3.33 5.57
CA GLY A 70 -9.60 4.11 5.63
C GLY A 70 -10.47 3.90 4.39
N LEU A 71 -9.88 3.91 3.19
CA LEU A 71 -10.58 3.60 1.94
C LEU A 71 -11.12 2.16 1.90
N LEU A 72 -10.34 1.18 2.36
CA LEU A 72 -10.78 -0.21 2.43
C LEU A 72 -11.98 -0.38 3.37
N ILE A 73 -11.97 0.29 4.52
CA ILE A 73 -13.10 0.26 5.46
C ILE A 73 -14.35 0.89 4.83
N GLN A 74 -14.20 2.02 4.13
CA GLN A 74 -15.32 2.64 3.43
C GLN A 74 -15.89 1.74 2.32
N LEU A 75 -15.04 1.01 1.62
CA LEU A 75 -15.44 0.09 0.55
C LEU A 75 -16.14 -1.16 1.09
N LEU A 76 -15.57 -1.77 2.13
CA LEU A 76 -16.02 -3.07 2.65
C LEU A 76 -17.11 -2.95 3.71
N GLY A 77 -17.26 -1.77 4.32
CA GLY A 77 -18.20 -1.50 5.41
C GLY A 77 -17.64 -1.77 6.80
N ASN A 78 -18.28 -1.23 7.80
CA ASN A 78 -17.89 -1.33 9.22
C ASN A 78 -18.70 -2.37 10.01
N ASP A 79 -19.59 -3.07 9.35
CA ASP A 79 -20.45 -4.13 9.90
C ASP A 79 -19.76 -5.51 9.97
N LYS A 80 -18.53 -5.59 9.48
CA LYS A 80 -17.73 -6.81 9.41
C LYS A 80 -16.67 -6.88 10.49
N THR A 81 -16.20 -8.08 10.76
CA THR A 81 -14.99 -8.31 11.57
C THR A 81 -13.79 -8.36 10.66
N TYR A 82 -12.80 -7.53 10.96
CA TYR A 82 -11.51 -7.50 10.25
C TYR A 82 -10.49 -8.30 11.05
N CYS A 83 -9.83 -9.23 10.38
CA CYS A 83 -8.79 -10.04 11.00
C CYS A 83 -7.41 -9.45 10.69
N THR A 84 -6.52 -9.42 11.67
CA THR A 84 -5.12 -9.01 11.50
C THR A 84 -4.17 -10.02 12.14
N GLU A 85 -2.95 -10.03 11.66
CA GLU A 85 -1.88 -10.89 12.15
C GLU A 85 -1.53 -10.59 13.61
N ASN A 86 -1.15 -11.63 14.38
CA ASN A 86 -0.62 -11.52 15.72
C ASN A 86 0.68 -12.37 15.84
N PRO A 87 1.87 -11.77 16.00
CA PRO A 87 2.14 -10.33 16.10
C PRO A 87 1.99 -9.59 14.78
N GLY A 88 1.34 -8.43 14.78
CA GLY A 88 1.03 -7.64 13.60
C GLY A 88 1.36 -6.15 13.75
N TYR A 89 0.93 -5.37 12.76
CA TYR A 89 1.17 -3.95 12.72
C TYR A 89 0.25 -3.19 13.68
N LYS A 90 0.77 -2.78 14.84
CA LYS A 90 0.00 -2.15 15.93
C LYS A 90 -0.86 -0.95 15.48
N LYS A 91 -0.38 -0.17 14.52
CA LYS A 91 -1.11 1.00 14.01
C LYS A 91 -2.41 0.61 13.29
N LEU A 92 -2.46 -0.58 12.68
CA LEU A 92 -3.65 -1.09 12.02
C LEU A 92 -4.80 -1.31 13.02
N VAL A 93 -4.49 -1.88 14.17
CA VAL A 93 -5.46 -2.07 15.26
C VAL A 93 -6.03 -0.72 15.73
N GLN A 94 -5.18 0.31 15.81
CA GLN A 94 -5.63 1.66 16.16
C GLN A 94 -6.56 2.26 15.09
N ILE A 95 -6.27 2.05 13.80
CA ILE A 95 -7.12 2.49 12.68
C ILE A 95 -8.49 1.82 12.78
N TYR A 96 -8.54 0.51 13.03
CA TYR A 96 -9.79 -0.22 13.20
C TYR A 96 -10.59 0.29 14.40
N ALA A 97 -9.95 0.48 15.55
CA ALA A 97 -10.60 1.01 16.74
C ALA A 97 -11.19 2.41 16.52
N GLN A 98 -10.45 3.32 15.85
CA GLN A 98 -10.92 4.67 15.52
C GLN A 98 -12.14 4.65 14.59
N ASN A 99 -12.23 3.67 13.70
CA ASN A 99 -13.36 3.48 12.79
C ASN A 99 -14.48 2.61 13.39
N LYS A 100 -14.39 2.25 14.67
CA LYS A 100 -15.36 1.37 15.38
C LYS A 100 -15.53 0.00 14.70
N ILE A 101 -14.45 -0.52 14.15
CA ILE A 101 -14.39 -1.82 13.47
C ILE A 101 -14.10 -2.90 14.50
N ASN A 102 -14.85 -3.99 14.43
CA ASN A 102 -14.51 -5.21 15.16
C ASN A 102 -13.24 -5.83 14.56
N CYS A 103 -12.22 -6.02 15.39
CA CYS A 103 -10.96 -6.60 14.98
C CYS A 103 -10.72 -7.92 15.73
N SER A 104 -10.45 -8.99 14.97
CA SER A 104 -9.94 -10.26 15.48
C SER A 104 -8.45 -10.40 15.17
N PHE A 105 -7.80 -11.34 15.83
CA PHE A 105 -6.38 -11.60 15.67
C PHE A 105 -6.19 -13.05 15.23
N ALA A 106 -5.34 -13.24 14.21
CA ALA A 106 -4.94 -14.56 13.75
C ALA A 106 -3.47 -14.80 14.11
N ASP A 107 -3.20 -15.94 14.70
CA ASP A 107 -1.85 -16.34 15.07
C ASP A 107 -1.02 -16.67 13.82
N MET A 108 0.28 -16.39 13.92
CA MET A 108 1.24 -16.56 12.84
C MET A 108 2.23 -17.66 13.16
N ASP A 109 2.55 -18.47 12.16
CA ASP A 109 3.72 -19.35 12.15
C ASP A 109 4.78 -18.87 11.16
N LEU A 110 5.80 -19.68 10.89
CA LEU A 110 6.86 -19.38 9.93
C LEU A 110 6.38 -19.32 8.45
N LYS A 111 5.17 -19.78 8.17
CA LYS A 111 4.57 -19.82 6.82
C LYS A 111 3.50 -18.77 6.60
N GLY A 112 3.03 -18.12 7.65
CA GLY A 112 1.99 -17.11 7.60
C GLY A 112 0.89 -17.33 8.64
N ILE A 113 -0.32 -16.85 8.35
CA ILE A 113 -1.49 -17.04 9.23
C ILE A 113 -1.84 -18.52 9.32
N THR A 114 -2.03 -19.03 10.55
CA THR A 114 -2.49 -20.41 10.76
C THR A 114 -4.00 -20.52 10.48
N ILE A 115 -4.43 -21.63 9.87
CA ILE A 115 -5.86 -21.88 9.60
C ILE A 115 -6.67 -21.98 10.91
N GLU A 116 -6.05 -22.49 11.97
CA GLU A 116 -6.66 -22.61 13.31
C GLU A 116 -6.83 -21.24 13.99
N GLY A 117 -6.16 -20.19 13.49
CA GLY A 117 -6.25 -18.82 13.99
C GLY A 117 -7.29 -17.95 13.27
N LEU A 118 -8.00 -18.49 12.27
CA LEU A 118 -9.09 -17.86 11.57
C LEU A 118 -10.44 -18.30 12.14
#